data_b343298a8c35caa6449738b2c15494fe
#
_entry.id   b343298a8c35caa6449738b2c15494fe
#
_cell.length_a   1.000
_cell.length_b   1.000
_cell.length_c   1.000
_cell.angle_alpha   90.00
_cell.angle_beta   90.00
_cell.angle_gamma   90.00
#
_symmetry.space_group_name_H-M   'P 1'
#
loop_
_entity.id
_entity.type
_entity.pdbx_description
1 polymer ?
#
loop_
_entity_poly.entity_id
_entity_poly.type
_entity_poly.pdbx_seq_one_letter_code
_entity_poly.pdbx_strand_id
1 'polypeptide(L)'
;MKKVLVLILVALMCMQCAALAESEQTYDLSSCEPLKITLPLPNGITAIDTVYTEQWMEMITERSNGLITFDYSNSAALGSALELMEGVDMGDYDMSVIDLANFDAYVPQVDVLCLPYIIKDWDNARAVYMGEPNAWITGLISENMDITVLGTIGMGFRSVISKDPLTCIADCKNYLIRTPDLELYIDALGSLGFSCTSMSFSETYSAIEAGVINGMETTLNVLYDNGYYDVAKYILQTRHFFACSEVIVNTSFWEELPEVYRSIIADSFKEIEAAAWDYAQTTEESMVPKFEEKGVTVYEFSDEDHVEILNIFSDYWREKAVKMGEGADEMIETLIAMQQ
;
A
#
# COMPACT_ATOMS: atom_id res chain seq x y z
N MET A 1 -29.59 -14.13 47.88
CA MET A 1 -29.59 -14.69 46.55
C MET A 1 -29.09 -13.70 45.47
N LYS A 2 -29.58 -12.45 45.35
CA LYS A 2 -29.10 -11.49 44.31
C LYS A 2 -27.62 -11.11 44.41
N LYS A 3 -27.01 -11.00 45.59
CA LYS A 3 -25.60 -10.67 45.80
C LYS A 3 -24.64 -11.82 45.42
N VAL A 4 -25.05 -13.08 45.54
CA VAL A 4 -24.27 -14.26 45.17
C VAL A 4 -24.28 -14.43 43.65
N LEU A 5 -25.38 -14.08 42.95
CA LEU A 5 -25.49 -14.16 41.50
C LEU A 5 -24.61 -13.11 40.82
N VAL A 6 -24.46 -11.91 41.40
CA VAL A 6 -23.58 -10.85 40.87
C VAL A 6 -22.09 -11.24 41.03
N LEU A 7 -21.70 -11.88 42.13
CA LEU A 7 -20.34 -12.35 42.35
C LEU A 7 -19.95 -13.51 41.37
N ILE A 8 -20.90 -14.37 41.06
CA ILE A 8 -20.67 -15.46 40.08
C ILE A 8 -20.55 -14.90 38.65
N LEU A 9 -21.35 -13.88 38.29
CA LEU A 9 -21.25 -13.23 36.98
C LEU A 9 -19.93 -12.47 36.82
N VAL A 10 -19.45 -11.76 37.84
CA VAL A 10 -18.16 -11.08 37.83
C VAL A 10 -17.01 -12.07 37.77
N ALA A 11 -17.09 -13.20 38.51
CA ALA A 11 -16.08 -14.26 38.43
C ALA A 11 -16.06 -14.96 37.06
N LEU A 12 -17.22 -15.17 36.40
CA LEU A 12 -17.28 -15.68 35.03
C LEU A 12 -16.77 -14.67 34.00
N MET A 13 -17.00 -13.37 34.18
CA MET A 13 -16.43 -12.33 33.33
C MET A 13 -14.90 -12.23 33.48
N CYS A 14 -14.38 -12.35 34.70
CA CYS A 14 -12.93 -12.40 34.94
C CYS A 14 -12.28 -13.70 34.41
N MET A 15 -13.01 -14.84 34.42
CA MET A 15 -12.51 -16.09 33.80
C MET A 15 -12.56 -16.03 32.26
N GLN A 16 -13.47 -15.29 31.65
CA GLN A 16 -13.47 -15.08 30.19
C GLN A 16 -12.41 -14.09 29.75
N CYS A 17 -12.06 -13.08 30.54
CA CYS A 17 -10.88 -12.23 30.30
C CYS A 17 -9.56 -12.98 30.50
N ALA A 18 -9.50 -13.99 31.36
CA ALA A 18 -8.29 -14.82 31.54
C ALA A 18 -8.13 -15.91 30.46
N ALA A 19 -9.19 -16.23 29.71
CA ALA A 19 -9.14 -17.20 28.60
C ALA A 19 -8.83 -16.54 27.25
N LEU A 20 -8.73 -15.20 27.21
CA LEU A 20 -8.22 -14.37 26.11
C LEU A 20 -6.81 -13.83 26.43
N ALA A 21 -6.12 -14.38 27.42
CA ALA A 21 -4.67 -14.28 27.47
C ALA A 21 -4.16 -15.18 26.33
N GLU A 22 -4.06 -14.64 25.11
CA GLU A 22 -3.16 -15.15 24.11
C GLU A 22 -1.87 -15.51 24.83
N SER A 23 -1.34 -16.72 24.59
CA SER A 23 -0.07 -17.12 25.14
C SER A 23 0.95 -16.07 24.70
N GLU A 24 1.39 -15.19 25.61
CA GLU A 24 2.50 -14.27 25.32
C GLU A 24 3.63 -15.11 24.76
N GLN A 25 3.91 -14.92 23.49
CA GLN A 25 4.99 -15.62 22.82
C GLN A 25 6.29 -15.19 23.49
N THR A 26 6.90 -16.07 24.25
CA THR A 26 8.15 -15.77 24.97
C THR A 26 9.33 -16.12 24.10
N TYR A 27 10.20 -15.15 23.88
CA TYR A 27 11.44 -15.30 23.11
C TYR A 27 12.64 -15.45 24.04
N ASP A 28 13.53 -16.39 23.77
CA ASP A 28 14.79 -16.52 24.52
C ASP A 28 15.85 -15.54 23.99
N LEU A 29 15.99 -14.44 24.69
CA LEU A 29 16.91 -13.35 24.37
C LEU A 29 18.24 -13.43 25.13
N SER A 30 18.49 -14.49 25.89
CA SER A 30 19.63 -14.59 26.82
C SER A 30 21.01 -14.48 26.17
N SER A 31 21.12 -14.78 24.88
CA SER A 31 22.36 -14.72 24.09
C SER A 31 22.38 -13.60 23.04
N CYS A 32 21.39 -12.70 23.06
CA CYS A 32 21.23 -11.67 22.06
C CYS A 32 21.94 -10.37 22.45
N GLU A 33 22.61 -9.75 21.49
CA GLU A 33 23.23 -8.43 21.63
C GLU A 33 22.27 -7.33 21.12
N PRO A 34 22.35 -6.09 21.63
CA PRO A 34 21.55 -4.99 21.11
C PRO A 34 21.73 -4.78 19.61
N LEU A 35 20.62 -4.58 18.90
CA LEU A 35 20.56 -4.34 17.47
C LEU A 35 19.87 -3.00 17.20
N LYS A 36 20.41 -2.21 16.28
CA LYS A 36 19.76 -1.00 15.78
C LYS A 36 19.52 -1.16 14.27
N ILE A 37 18.26 -1.15 13.87
CA ILE A 37 17.81 -1.33 12.48
C ILE A 37 17.60 0.04 11.84
N THR A 38 18.14 0.28 10.66
CA THR A 38 17.88 1.48 9.86
C THR A 38 16.63 1.25 9.00
N LEU A 39 15.61 2.12 9.18
CA LEU A 39 14.30 1.98 8.51
C LEU A 39 13.76 3.34 8.05
N PRO A 40 14.23 3.88 6.91
CA PRO A 40 13.63 5.05 6.29
C PRO A 40 12.36 4.69 5.53
N LEU A 41 11.37 5.61 5.52
CA LEU A 41 10.12 5.48 4.78
C LEU A 41 9.92 6.65 3.82
N PRO A 42 9.39 6.40 2.60
CA PRO A 42 9.13 7.46 1.62
C PRO A 42 7.87 8.26 1.95
N ASN A 43 6.90 7.66 2.62
CA ASN A 43 5.58 8.25 2.85
C ASN A 43 5.52 9.11 4.13
N GLY A 44 4.51 10.01 4.18
CA GLY A 44 4.27 10.90 5.30
C GLY A 44 3.65 10.19 6.51
N ILE A 45 3.68 10.88 7.67
CA ILE A 45 3.26 10.32 8.97
C ILE A 45 1.80 9.86 9.07
N THR A 46 0.95 10.25 8.14
CA THR A 46 -0.48 9.85 8.10
C THR A 46 -0.76 8.73 7.11
N ALA A 47 0.23 8.35 6.31
CA ALA A 47 0.08 7.23 5.37
C ALA A 47 -0.09 5.91 6.13
N ILE A 48 -0.95 5.04 5.63
CA ILE A 48 -1.30 3.77 6.31
C ILE A 48 -0.07 2.91 6.57
N ASP A 49 0.78 2.76 5.56
CA ASP A 49 2.03 2.01 5.67
C ASP A 49 2.98 2.60 6.73
N THR A 50 3.10 3.93 6.81
CA THR A 50 3.89 4.61 7.83
C THR A 50 3.33 4.35 9.23
N VAL A 51 2.03 4.57 9.44
CA VAL A 51 1.36 4.39 10.75
C VAL A 51 1.51 2.95 11.24
N TYR A 52 1.30 1.96 10.38
CA TYR A 52 1.41 0.56 10.78
C TYR A 52 2.85 0.09 10.91
N THR A 53 3.79 0.65 10.17
CA THR A 53 5.22 0.41 10.39
C THR A 53 5.68 0.96 11.74
N GLU A 54 5.21 2.14 12.16
CA GLU A 54 5.51 2.68 13.50
C GLU A 54 4.98 1.77 14.61
N GLN A 55 3.75 1.28 14.50
CA GLN A 55 3.19 0.30 15.45
C GLN A 55 3.98 -1.01 15.46
N TRP A 56 4.41 -1.48 14.30
CA TRP A 56 5.25 -2.67 14.17
C TRP A 56 6.61 -2.50 14.87
N MET A 57 7.28 -1.35 14.67
CA MET A 57 8.53 -1.03 15.37
C MET A 57 8.36 -0.99 16.89
N GLU A 58 7.26 -0.42 17.39
CA GLU A 58 6.92 -0.42 18.81
C GLU A 58 6.77 -1.86 19.34
N MET A 59 6.02 -2.70 18.64
CA MET A 59 5.79 -4.10 19.00
C MET A 59 7.10 -4.91 19.01
N ILE A 60 7.97 -4.74 18.01
CA ILE A 60 9.28 -5.39 17.96
C ILE A 60 10.14 -4.94 19.14
N THR A 61 10.18 -3.65 19.43
CA THR A 61 10.96 -3.10 20.54
C THR A 61 10.49 -3.67 21.88
N GLU A 62 9.19 -3.76 22.09
CA GLU A 62 8.59 -4.35 23.29
C GLU A 62 8.90 -5.86 23.41
N ARG A 63 8.66 -6.64 22.36
CA ARG A 63 8.91 -8.10 22.33
C ARG A 63 10.38 -8.48 22.46
N SER A 64 11.27 -7.61 22.00
CA SER A 64 12.72 -7.77 22.17
C SER A 64 13.26 -7.22 23.50
N ASN A 65 12.41 -6.78 24.44
CA ASN A 65 12.80 -6.11 25.69
C ASN A 65 13.75 -4.91 25.44
N GLY A 66 13.58 -4.20 24.34
CA GLY A 66 14.40 -3.04 23.95
C GLY A 66 15.76 -3.41 23.34
N LEU A 67 16.03 -4.68 23.06
CA LEU A 67 17.26 -5.09 22.37
C LEU A 67 17.24 -4.71 20.88
N ILE A 68 16.07 -4.74 20.23
CA ILE A 68 15.92 -4.22 18.88
C ILE A 68 15.36 -2.79 18.96
N THR A 69 16.08 -1.87 18.35
CA THR A 69 15.71 -0.45 18.23
C THR A 69 15.85 0.02 16.79
N PHE A 70 15.27 1.17 16.44
CA PHE A 70 15.25 1.65 15.07
C PHE A 70 15.93 3.01 14.92
N ASP A 71 16.64 3.18 13.80
CA ASP A 71 17.02 4.48 13.23
C ASP A 71 16.02 4.79 12.12
N TYR A 72 15.01 5.56 12.49
CA TYR A 72 13.80 5.71 11.70
C TYR A 72 13.67 7.13 11.17
N SER A 73 13.22 7.25 9.93
CA SER A 73 12.80 8.51 9.31
C SER A 73 11.62 8.26 8.35
N ASN A 74 10.81 9.29 8.10
CA ASN A 74 9.67 9.24 7.18
C ASN A 74 9.65 10.47 6.26
N SER A 75 8.59 10.58 5.43
CA SER A 75 8.34 11.73 4.55
C SER A 75 9.47 11.97 3.54
N ALA A 76 10.07 10.90 3.03
CA ALA A 76 11.18 10.94 2.08
C ALA A 76 12.38 11.78 2.58
N ALA A 77 12.60 11.84 3.90
CA ALA A 77 13.70 12.65 4.47
C ALA A 77 15.09 12.20 4.02
N LEU A 78 15.25 10.92 3.62
CA LEU A 78 16.50 10.33 3.15
C LEU A 78 16.49 9.97 1.66
N GLY A 79 15.42 10.28 0.92
CA GLY A 79 15.33 10.03 -0.51
C GLY A 79 13.92 9.66 -0.99
N SER A 80 13.75 9.54 -2.30
CA SER A 80 12.53 9.03 -2.93
C SER A 80 12.32 7.53 -2.66
N ALA A 81 11.14 7.00 -2.98
CA ALA A 81 10.86 5.57 -2.82
C ALA A 81 11.87 4.69 -3.56
N LEU A 82 12.23 5.07 -4.79
CA LEU A 82 13.24 4.37 -5.58
C LEU A 82 14.62 4.39 -4.90
N GLU A 83 15.09 5.57 -4.47
CA GLU A 83 16.39 5.71 -3.79
C GLU A 83 16.44 4.92 -2.48
N LEU A 84 15.34 4.85 -1.73
CA LEU A 84 15.26 4.06 -0.50
C LEU A 84 15.27 2.56 -0.79
N MET A 85 14.56 2.11 -1.83
CA MET A 85 14.59 0.72 -2.29
C MET A 85 16.00 0.29 -2.72
N GLU A 86 16.66 1.11 -3.55
CA GLU A 86 18.06 0.89 -3.96
C GLU A 86 19.00 0.88 -2.77
N GLY A 87 18.76 1.74 -1.78
CA GLY A 87 19.55 1.76 -0.54
C GLY A 87 19.41 0.48 0.29
N VAL A 88 18.21 -0.15 0.30
CA VAL A 88 18.03 -1.46 0.93
C VAL A 88 18.72 -2.55 0.12
N ASP A 89 18.62 -2.54 -1.21
CA ASP A 89 19.30 -3.49 -2.09
C ASP A 89 20.83 -3.45 -1.90
N MET A 90 21.42 -2.26 -1.78
CA MET A 90 22.85 -2.06 -1.57
C MET A 90 23.32 -2.29 -0.12
N GLY A 91 22.42 -2.44 0.86
CA GLY A 91 22.73 -2.57 2.27
C GLY A 91 23.08 -1.25 2.98
N ASP A 92 22.76 -0.10 2.37
CA ASP A 92 22.88 1.23 3.01
C ASP A 92 21.80 1.41 4.08
N TYR A 93 20.65 0.78 3.90
CA TYR A 93 19.54 0.66 4.87
C TYR A 93 19.19 -0.81 5.09
N ASP A 94 18.80 -1.15 6.31
CA ASP A 94 18.44 -2.52 6.65
C ASP A 94 17.04 -2.90 6.16
N MET A 95 16.09 -1.96 6.23
CA MET A 95 14.66 -2.17 5.90
C MET A 95 14.03 -0.93 5.33
N SER A 96 12.91 -1.11 4.60
CA SER A 96 11.99 -0.02 4.21
C SER A 96 10.60 -0.58 3.93
N VAL A 97 9.64 0.30 3.59
CA VAL A 97 8.31 -0.07 3.08
C VAL A 97 8.05 0.71 1.82
N ILE A 98 7.94 0.02 0.71
CA ILE A 98 8.00 0.59 -0.64
C ILE A 98 6.79 0.12 -1.46
N ASP A 99 6.08 1.04 -2.13
CA ASP A 99 5.03 0.69 -3.08
C ASP A 99 5.60 -0.21 -4.19
N LEU A 100 4.90 -1.32 -4.47
CA LEU A 100 5.34 -2.39 -5.37
C LEU A 100 5.72 -1.85 -6.75
N ALA A 101 5.02 -0.85 -7.27
CA ALA A 101 5.29 -0.30 -8.60
C ALA A 101 6.71 0.29 -8.78
N ASN A 102 7.42 0.60 -7.68
CA ASN A 102 8.80 1.12 -7.77
C ASN A 102 9.85 0.06 -8.12
N PHE A 103 9.49 -1.22 -8.15
CA PHE A 103 10.41 -2.30 -8.53
C PHE A 103 10.46 -2.55 -10.04
N ASP A 104 9.65 -1.89 -10.85
CA ASP A 104 9.48 -2.10 -12.30
C ASP A 104 10.81 -2.01 -13.09
N ALA A 105 11.70 -1.11 -12.69
CA ALA A 105 13.01 -0.93 -13.33
C ALA A 105 13.95 -2.15 -13.18
N TYR A 106 13.76 -2.96 -12.12
CA TYR A 106 14.58 -4.13 -11.79
C TYR A 106 13.87 -5.44 -12.07
N VAL A 107 12.57 -5.47 -11.86
CA VAL A 107 11.68 -6.62 -12.01
C VAL A 107 10.43 -6.18 -12.78
N PRO A 108 10.48 -6.08 -14.12
CA PRO A 108 9.34 -5.59 -14.91
C PRO A 108 8.03 -6.38 -14.70
N GLN A 109 8.11 -7.61 -14.21
CA GLN A 109 6.96 -8.46 -13.91
C GLN A 109 6.10 -7.91 -12.76
N VAL A 110 6.61 -7.00 -11.91
CA VAL A 110 5.80 -6.40 -10.83
C VAL A 110 4.61 -5.62 -11.37
N ASP A 111 4.75 -5.07 -12.58
CA ASP A 111 3.69 -4.37 -13.27
C ASP A 111 2.44 -5.22 -13.51
N VAL A 112 2.57 -6.56 -13.51
CA VAL A 112 1.42 -7.48 -13.66
C VAL A 112 0.40 -7.27 -12.54
N LEU A 113 0.87 -7.10 -11.28
CA LEU A 113 -0.03 -6.83 -10.15
C LEU A 113 -0.48 -5.37 -10.09
N CYS A 114 0.26 -4.48 -10.75
CA CYS A 114 -0.02 -3.04 -10.83
C CYS A 114 -0.82 -2.66 -12.08
N LEU A 115 -1.28 -3.61 -12.91
CA LEU A 115 -2.08 -3.29 -14.11
C LEU A 115 -3.38 -2.56 -13.74
N PRO A 116 -3.79 -1.58 -14.56
CA PRO A 116 -5.04 -0.86 -14.31
C PRO A 116 -6.23 -1.80 -14.37
N TYR A 117 -7.14 -1.69 -13.39
CA TYR A 117 -8.37 -2.49 -13.26
C TYR A 117 -8.17 -4.01 -13.16
N ILE A 118 -6.94 -4.49 -12.97
CA ILE A 118 -6.66 -5.92 -12.76
C ILE A 118 -7.13 -6.39 -11.39
N ILE A 119 -7.17 -5.50 -10.42
CA ILE A 119 -7.74 -5.74 -9.09
C ILE A 119 -9.16 -5.20 -9.05
N LYS A 120 -10.12 -6.08 -8.76
CA LYS A 120 -11.56 -5.79 -8.83
C LYS A 120 -12.10 -5.12 -7.56
N ASP A 121 -11.78 -5.68 -6.41
CA ASP A 121 -12.28 -5.28 -5.10
C ASP A 121 -11.28 -5.67 -4.00
N TRP A 122 -11.61 -5.37 -2.75
CA TRP A 122 -10.75 -5.65 -1.61
C TRP A 122 -10.52 -7.14 -1.35
N ASP A 123 -11.52 -7.99 -1.58
CA ASP A 123 -11.37 -9.44 -1.43
C ASP A 123 -10.42 -10.01 -2.48
N ASN A 124 -10.57 -9.54 -3.73
CA ASN A 124 -9.64 -9.87 -4.82
C ASN A 124 -8.23 -9.32 -4.55
N ALA A 125 -8.09 -8.09 -4.04
CA ALA A 125 -6.80 -7.52 -3.65
C ALA A 125 -6.08 -8.40 -2.61
N ARG A 126 -6.79 -8.82 -1.55
CA ARG A 126 -6.23 -9.73 -0.53
C ARG A 126 -5.80 -11.05 -1.13
N ALA A 127 -6.63 -11.66 -1.98
CA ALA A 127 -6.31 -12.93 -2.64
C ALA A 127 -5.07 -12.82 -3.55
N VAL A 128 -4.84 -11.68 -4.16
CA VAL A 128 -3.68 -11.41 -5.02
C VAL A 128 -2.44 -11.10 -4.18
N TYR A 129 -2.49 -10.08 -3.33
CA TYR A 129 -1.32 -9.55 -2.62
C TYR A 129 -0.89 -10.39 -1.40
N MET A 130 -1.77 -11.19 -0.83
CA MET A 130 -1.45 -12.15 0.24
C MET A 130 -1.42 -13.59 -0.27
N GLY A 131 -1.50 -13.82 -1.58
CA GLY A 131 -1.60 -15.12 -2.22
C GLY A 131 -0.45 -15.46 -3.16
N GLU A 132 -0.67 -16.51 -3.98
CA GLU A 132 0.32 -17.02 -4.92
C GLU A 132 0.80 -15.96 -5.94
N PRO A 133 -0.02 -15.02 -6.46
CA PRO A 133 0.48 -14.01 -7.39
C PRO A 133 1.58 -13.13 -6.79
N ASN A 134 1.40 -12.64 -5.57
CA ASN A 134 2.44 -11.85 -4.91
C ASN A 134 3.64 -12.70 -4.51
N ALA A 135 3.45 -13.95 -4.09
CA ALA A 135 4.55 -14.86 -3.80
C ALA A 135 5.46 -15.10 -5.03
N TRP A 136 4.87 -15.14 -6.22
CA TRP A 136 5.64 -15.21 -7.47
C TRP A 136 6.46 -13.93 -7.69
N ILE A 137 5.86 -12.73 -7.53
CA ILE A 137 6.56 -11.45 -7.68
C ILE A 137 7.68 -11.30 -6.65
N THR A 138 7.42 -11.60 -5.38
CA THR A 138 8.43 -11.47 -4.31
C THR A 138 9.59 -12.45 -4.50
N GLY A 139 9.33 -13.62 -5.09
CA GLY A 139 10.35 -14.55 -5.54
C GLY A 139 11.26 -13.92 -6.61
N LEU A 140 10.68 -13.28 -7.63
CA LEU A 140 11.45 -12.59 -8.66
C LEU A 140 12.25 -11.39 -8.11
N ILE A 141 11.70 -10.65 -7.16
CA ILE A 141 12.44 -9.57 -6.46
C ILE A 141 13.67 -10.16 -5.79
N SER A 142 13.52 -11.23 -4.99
CA SER A 142 14.65 -11.87 -4.29
C SER A 142 15.67 -12.56 -5.22
N GLU A 143 15.26 -12.94 -6.44
CA GLU A 143 16.18 -13.50 -7.44
C GLU A 143 17.04 -12.43 -8.13
N ASN A 144 16.55 -11.19 -8.23
CA ASN A 144 17.18 -10.11 -8.98
C ASN A 144 17.84 -9.03 -8.09
N MET A 145 17.49 -8.98 -6.81
CA MET A 145 17.91 -7.97 -5.84
C MET A 145 18.29 -8.62 -4.51
N ASP A 146 19.15 -7.97 -3.73
CA ASP A 146 19.46 -8.41 -2.35
C ASP A 146 18.34 -7.97 -1.37
N ILE A 147 17.10 -8.26 -1.77
CA ILE A 147 15.88 -7.90 -1.03
C ILE A 147 15.05 -9.14 -0.73
N THR A 148 14.66 -9.28 0.53
CA THR A 148 13.64 -10.21 1.00
C THR A 148 12.38 -9.42 1.35
N VAL A 149 11.22 -9.87 0.88
CA VAL A 149 9.92 -9.28 1.23
C VAL A 149 9.32 -10.04 2.40
N LEU A 150 8.94 -9.31 3.47
CA LEU A 150 8.36 -9.89 4.68
C LEU A 150 6.83 -9.99 4.63
N GLY A 151 6.18 -9.18 3.80
CA GLY A 151 4.75 -9.13 3.57
C GLY A 151 4.30 -7.77 3.04
N THR A 152 2.99 -7.49 3.10
CA THR A 152 2.36 -6.38 2.38
C THR A 152 1.51 -5.48 3.27
N ILE A 153 1.36 -4.23 2.87
CA ILE A 153 0.41 -3.28 3.46
C ILE A 153 -0.47 -2.71 2.34
N GLY A 154 -1.75 -3.12 2.31
CA GLY A 154 -2.72 -2.60 1.36
C GLY A 154 -3.01 -1.13 1.64
N MET A 155 -2.95 -0.29 0.59
CA MET A 155 -3.16 1.15 0.69
C MET A 155 -4.54 1.58 0.16
N GLY A 156 -5.17 0.75 -0.67
CA GLY A 156 -6.49 0.98 -1.25
C GLY A 156 -6.49 1.42 -2.70
N PHE A 157 -7.68 1.67 -3.22
CA PHE A 157 -7.87 2.07 -4.61
C PHE A 157 -7.56 3.55 -4.83
N ARG A 158 -6.85 3.82 -5.92
CA ARG A 158 -6.52 5.18 -6.35
C ARG A 158 -7.66 5.80 -7.13
N SER A 159 -7.89 7.09 -6.90
CA SER A 159 -8.96 7.87 -7.50
C SER A 159 -8.46 9.25 -7.90
N VAL A 160 -9.17 9.94 -8.77
CA VAL A 160 -8.81 11.28 -9.24
C VAL A 160 -9.54 12.34 -8.42
N ILE A 161 -8.81 13.33 -7.87
CA ILE A 161 -9.39 14.57 -7.37
C ILE A 161 -9.16 15.71 -8.40
N SER A 162 -10.17 16.56 -8.62
CA SER A 162 -10.16 17.55 -9.69
C SER A 162 -10.79 18.89 -9.26
N LYS A 163 -10.41 19.97 -9.95
CA LYS A 163 -11.02 21.31 -9.77
C LYS A 163 -12.40 21.41 -10.39
N ASP A 164 -12.64 20.67 -11.48
CA ASP A 164 -13.87 20.65 -12.25
C ASP A 164 -14.56 19.30 -12.12
N PRO A 165 -15.89 19.23 -12.26
CA PRO A 165 -16.60 17.94 -12.20
C PRO A 165 -16.19 17.04 -13.37
N LEU A 166 -15.73 15.84 -13.04
CA LEU A 166 -15.52 14.73 -13.96
C LEU A 166 -16.53 13.65 -13.59
N THR A 167 -17.42 13.28 -14.50
CA THR A 167 -18.55 12.39 -14.21
C THR A 167 -18.59 11.13 -15.08
N CYS A 168 -17.81 11.09 -16.14
CA CYS A 168 -17.69 9.98 -17.08
C CYS A 168 -16.35 10.00 -17.80
N ILE A 169 -16.02 8.95 -18.56
CA ILE A 169 -14.75 8.87 -19.33
C ILE A 169 -14.58 10.05 -20.27
N ALA A 170 -15.66 10.52 -20.90
CA ALA A 170 -15.59 11.62 -21.86
C ALA A 170 -15.08 12.94 -21.22
N ASP A 171 -15.36 13.19 -19.95
CA ASP A 171 -14.90 14.35 -19.20
C ASP A 171 -13.38 14.30 -18.92
N CYS A 172 -12.79 13.11 -18.91
CA CYS A 172 -11.35 12.91 -18.68
C CYS A 172 -10.49 13.41 -19.84
N LYS A 173 -11.12 13.62 -21.03
CA LYS A 173 -10.38 13.93 -22.27
C LYS A 173 -9.61 15.24 -22.18
N ASN A 174 -8.27 15.14 -22.30
CA ASN A 174 -7.34 16.25 -22.23
C ASN A 174 -7.36 17.00 -20.87
N TYR A 175 -7.96 16.43 -19.82
CA TYR A 175 -7.92 17.01 -18.50
C TYR A 175 -6.54 16.76 -17.86
N LEU A 176 -5.86 17.86 -17.49
CA LEU A 176 -4.47 17.79 -17.05
C LEU A 176 -4.38 17.43 -15.56
N ILE A 177 -3.80 16.29 -15.27
CA ILE A 177 -3.57 15.81 -13.91
C ILE A 177 -2.10 15.48 -13.67
N ARG A 178 -1.70 15.48 -12.41
CA ARG A 178 -0.40 14.98 -11.97
C ARG A 178 -0.48 13.47 -11.76
N THR A 179 0.58 12.78 -12.18
CA THR A 179 0.85 11.38 -11.83
C THR A 179 2.25 11.26 -11.19
N PRO A 180 2.57 10.19 -10.46
CA PRO A 180 3.96 9.84 -10.21
C PRO A 180 4.69 9.58 -11.53
N ASP A 181 6.03 9.56 -11.49
CA ASP A 181 6.87 9.32 -12.68
C ASP A 181 7.00 7.81 -12.94
N LEU A 182 5.88 7.17 -13.23
CA LEU A 182 5.77 5.75 -13.56
C LEU A 182 5.07 5.62 -14.91
N GLU A 183 5.73 4.96 -15.87
CA GLU A 183 5.21 4.82 -17.25
C GLU A 183 3.83 4.16 -17.27
N LEU A 184 3.64 3.11 -16.46
CA LEU A 184 2.37 2.39 -16.35
C LEU A 184 1.20 3.33 -15.96
N TYR A 185 1.44 4.25 -15.01
CA TYR A 185 0.43 5.20 -14.53
C TYR A 185 0.07 6.24 -15.59
N ILE A 186 1.10 6.77 -16.28
CA ILE A 186 0.93 7.75 -17.36
C ILE A 186 0.13 7.10 -18.51
N ASP A 187 0.51 5.91 -18.92
CA ASP A 187 -0.13 5.17 -20.01
C ASP A 187 -1.59 4.81 -19.69
N ALA A 188 -1.84 4.32 -18.48
CA ALA A 188 -3.18 3.90 -18.06
C ALA A 188 -4.15 5.08 -18.00
N LEU A 189 -3.76 6.18 -17.35
CA LEU A 189 -4.61 7.37 -17.28
C LEU A 189 -4.72 8.09 -18.63
N GLY A 190 -3.66 8.05 -19.44
CA GLY A 190 -3.71 8.48 -20.84
C GLY A 190 -4.71 7.68 -21.67
N SER A 191 -4.84 6.37 -21.43
CA SER A 191 -5.84 5.51 -22.10
C SER A 191 -7.27 5.85 -21.71
N LEU A 192 -7.51 6.40 -20.51
CA LEU A 192 -8.79 6.99 -20.11
C LEU A 192 -9.01 8.41 -20.67
N GLY A 193 -8.02 8.99 -21.35
CA GLY A 193 -8.10 10.29 -21.98
C GLY A 193 -7.45 11.44 -21.23
N PHE A 194 -6.93 11.24 -20.02
CA PHE A 194 -6.24 12.27 -19.26
C PHE A 194 -4.96 12.75 -19.97
N SER A 195 -4.62 14.02 -19.75
CA SER A 195 -3.27 14.53 -19.99
C SER A 195 -2.49 14.42 -18.68
N CYS A 196 -1.41 13.64 -18.68
CA CYS A 196 -0.61 13.40 -17.49
C CYS A 196 0.68 14.21 -17.50
N THR A 197 1.08 14.71 -16.34
CA THR A 197 2.39 15.32 -16.11
C THR A 197 2.99 14.82 -14.82
N SER A 198 4.28 14.44 -14.84
CA SER A 198 4.99 13.97 -13.66
C SER A 198 5.57 15.14 -12.88
N MET A 199 5.43 15.10 -11.58
CA MET A 199 6.10 16.01 -10.64
C MET A 199 6.16 15.36 -9.25
N SER A 200 6.99 15.91 -8.35
CA SER A 200 7.08 15.42 -6.97
C SER A 200 5.73 15.58 -6.25
N PHE A 201 5.44 14.65 -5.33
CA PHE A 201 4.21 14.71 -4.54
C PHE A 201 4.12 16.03 -3.74
N SER A 202 5.25 16.49 -3.18
CA SER A 202 5.34 17.72 -2.39
C SER A 202 4.99 19.00 -3.14
N GLU A 203 5.14 19.02 -4.47
CA GLU A 203 4.82 20.19 -5.32
C GLU A 203 3.35 20.21 -5.78
N THR A 204 2.66 19.05 -5.70
CA THR A 204 1.36 18.84 -6.32
C THR A 204 0.26 19.74 -5.77
N TYR A 205 0.19 19.93 -4.44
CA TYR A 205 -0.81 20.79 -3.81
C TYR A 205 -0.71 22.23 -4.34
N SER A 206 0.49 22.80 -4.30
CA SER A 206 0.74 24.17 -4.78
C SER A 206 0.49 24.31 -6.28
N ALA A 207 0.79 23.27 -7.07
CA ALA A 207 0.53 23.28 -8.50
C ALA A 207 -0.98 23.29 -8.83
N ILE A 208 -1.80 22.55 -8.09
CA ILE A 208 -3.27 22.60 -8.20
C ILE A 208 -3.78 23.97 -7.75
N GLU A 209 -3.35 24.47 -6.59
CA GLU A 209 -3.76 25.78 -6.08
C GLU A 209 -3.48 26.89 -7.09
N ALA A 210 -2.27 26.92 -7.67
CA ALA A 210 -1.86 27.87 -8.68
C ALA A 210 -2.51 27.68 -10.06
N GLY A 211 -3.22 26.56 -10.29
CA GLY A 211 -3.83 26.24 -11.58
C GLY A 211 -2.84 25.81 -12.66
N VAL A 212 -1.66 25.33 -12.29
CA VAL A 212 -0.68 24.73 -13.21
C VAL A 212 -1.18 23.39 -13.72
N ILE A 213 -1.84 22.61 -12.82
CA ILE A 213 -2.55 21.37 -13.11
C ILE A 213 -3.96 21.47 -12.56
N ASN A 214 -4.87 20.63 -13.03
CA ASN A 214 -6.28 20.69 -12.67
C ASN A 214 -6.68 19.62 -11.64
N GLY A 215 -5.81 18.66 -11.35
CA GLY A 215 -6.06 17.59 -10.41
C GLY A 215 -4.87 16.65 -10.24
N MET A 216 -5.10 15.60 -9.48
CA MET A 216 -4.14 14.52 -9.29
C MET A 216 -4.87 13.21 -8.96
N GLU A 217 -4.13 12.12 -8.91
CA GLU A 217 -4.64 10.81 -8.53
C GLU A 217 -3.82 10.22 -7.36
N THR A 218 -4.50 9.61 -6.43
CA THR A 218 -3.94 8.76 -5.36
C THR A 218 -5.10 8.13 -4.58
N THR A 219 -4.81 7.46 -3.47
CA THR A 219 -5.84 6.88 -2.58
C THR A 219 -6.61 7.96 -1.82
N LEU A 220 -7.87 7.68 -1.46
CA LEU A 220 -8.76 8.67 -0.84
C LEU A 220 -8.24 9.18 0.51
N ASN A 221 -7.62 8.32 1.32
CA ASN A 221 -7.03 8.72 2.59
C ASN A 221 -5.88 9.70 2.39
N VAL A 222 -4.98 9.48 1.43
CA VAL A 222 -3.89 10.39 1.11
C VAL A 222 -4.41 11.74 0.63
N LEU A 223 -5.46 11.76 -0.21
CA LEU A 223 -6.12 13.00 -0.63
C LEU A 223 -6.69 13.78 0.56
N TYR A 224 -7.32 13.08 1.51
CA TYR A 224 -7.95 13.71 2.67
C TYR A 224 -6.91 14.25 3.66
N ASP A 225 -5.93 13.42 4.02
CA ASP A 225 -4.94 13.74 5.05
C ASP A 225 -4.02 14.88 4.64
N ASN A 226 -3.77 15.04 3.33
CA ASN A 226 -2.99 16.14 2.78
C ASN A 226 -3.83 17.38 2.40
N GLY A 227 -5.13 17.38 2.71
CA GLY A 227 -5.98 18.56 2.56
C GLY A 227 -6.30 18.95 1.12
N TYR A 228 -6.19 18.04 0.14
CA TYR A 228 -6.48 18.34 -1.26
C TYR A 228 -7.91 18.83 -1.50
N TYR A 229 -8.84 18.52 -0.60
CA TYR A 229 -10.20 19.08 -0.62
C TYR A 229 -10.27 20.60 -0.51
N ASP A 230 -9.21 21.29 -0.10
CA ASP A 230 -9.18 22.75 -0.03
C ASP A 230 -8.96 23.37 -1.41
N VAL A 231 -8.20 22.71 -2.29
CA VAL A 231 -7.79 23.21 -3.62
C VAL A 231 -8.53 22.54 -4.79
N ALA A 232 -9.22 21.42 -4.55
CA ALA A 232 -10.02 20.70 -5.55
C ALA A 232 -11.31 20.19 -4.90
N LYS A 233 -12.44 20.27 -5.61
CA LYS A 233 -13.77 20.07 -5.01
C LYS A 233 -14.55 18.90 -5.60
N TYR A 234 -13.94 18.12 -6.49
CA TYR A 234 -14.59 16.97 -7.11
C TYR A 234 -13.67 15.75 -7.06
N ILE A 235 -14.23 14.62 -6.76
CA ILE A 235 -13.56 13.33 -6.85
C ILE A 235 -14.32 12.47 -7.86
N LEU A 236 -13.59 11.87 -8.79
CA LEU A 236 -14.08 10.75 -9.57
C LEU A 236 -13.41 9.48 -9.04
N GLN A 237 -14.18 8.58 -8.46
CA GLN A 237 -13.70 7.28 -7.98
C GLN A 237 -13.39 6.38 -9.19
N THR A 238 -12.25 6.67 -9.83
CA THR A 238 -11.80 5.91 -10.99
C THR A 238 -11.39 4.50 -10.64
N ARG A 239 -10.88 4.26 -9.41
CA ARG A 239 -10.40 2.95 -8.89
C ARG A 239 -9.48 2.23 -9.88
N HIS A 240 -8.67 3.00 -10.58
CA HIS A 240 -7.86 2.55 -11.72
C HIS A 240 -6.67 1.68 -11.31
N PHE A 241 -6.16 1.83 -10.10
CA PHE A 241 -5.10 0.99 -9.50
C PHE A 241 -5.44 0.66 -8.06
N PHE A 242 -5.00 -0.50 -7.60
CA PHE A 242 -4.89 -0.81 -6.18
C PHE A 242 -3.44 -0.57 -5.75
N ALA A 243 -3.22 0.29 -4.76
CA ALA A 243 -1.91 0.56 -4.22
C ALA A 243 -1.61 -0.42 -3.09
N CYS A 244 -0.41 -1.02 -3.12
CA CYS A 244 0.08 -1.93 -2.11
C CYS A 244 1.58 -1.69 -1.89
N SER A 245 2.00 -1.60 -0.64
CA SER A 245 3.41 -1.46 -0.27
C SER A 245 3.96 -2.80 0.21
N GLU A 246 5.20 -3.10 -0.19
CA GLU A 246 5.98 -4.25 0.26
C GLU A 246 6.85 -3.85 1.45
N VAL A 247 6.86 -4.66 2.50
CA VAL A 247 7.81 -4.53 3.61
C VAL A 247 9.07 -5.30 3.27
N ILE A 248 10.14 -4.58 3.03
CA ILE A 248 11.40 -5.11 2.51
C ILE A 248 12.52 -5.04 3.52
N VAL A 249 13.38 -6.02 3.45
CA VAL A 249 14.63 -6.11 4.23
C VAL A 249 15.78 -6.51 3.31
N ASN A 250 16.98 -5.95 3.54
CA ASN A 250 18.17 -6.43 2.87
C ASN A 250 18.39 -7.91 3.20
N THR A 251 18.53 -8.77 2.20
CA THR A 251 18.61 -10.24 2.38
C THR A 251 19.85 -10.64 3.18
N SER A 252 21.00 -10.06 2.86
CA SER A 252 22.26 -10.34 3.57
C SER A 252 22.15 -9.97 5.05
N PHE A 253 21.61 -8.80 5.37
CA PHE A 253 21.33 -8.40 6.76
C PHE A 253 20.35 -9.38 7.43
N TRP A 254 19.26 -9.76 6.77
CA TRP A 254 18.25 -10.68 7.29
C TRP A 254 18.80 -12.04 7.64
N GLU A 255 19.67 -12.59 6.79
CA GLU A 255 20.29 -13.90 6.99
C GLU A 255 21.29 -13.91 8.15
N GLU A 256 21.96 -12.79 8.41
CA GLU A 256 22.91 -12.63 9.52
C GLU A 256 22.22 -12.47 10.89
N LEU A 257 20.91 -12.12 10.91
CA LEU A 257 20.19 -11.96 12.17
C LEU A 257 20.07 -13.29 12.95
N PRO A 258 20.16 -13.24 14.30
CA PRO A 258 19.75 -14.37 15.12
C PRO A 258 18.33 -14.82 14.80
N GLU A 259 18.09 -16.14 14.77
CA GLU A 259 16.77 -16.73 14.47
C GLU A 259 15.66 -16.13 15.34
N VAL A 260 15.93 -15.88 16.61
CA VAL A 260 14.98 -15.26 17.55
C VAL A 260 14.59 -13.84 17.12
N TYR A 261 15.53 -13.05 16.57
CA TYR A 261 15.22 -11.71 16.07
C TYR A 261 14.38 -11.76 14.79
N ARG A 262 14.72 -12.67 13.87
CA ARG A 262 13.88 -12.92 12.69
C ARG A 262 12.45 -13.33 13.07
N SER A 263 12.33 -14.19 14.08
CA SER A 263 11.01 -14.62 14.59
C SER A 263 10.23 -13.45 15.19
N ILE A 264 10.85 -12.62 16.05
CA ILE A 264 10.19 -11.43 16.62
C ILE A 264 9.68 -10.50 15.52
N ILE A 265 10.53 -10.19 14.53
CA ILE A 265 10.21 -9.27 13.43
C ILE A 265 9.07 -9.84 12.60
N ALA A 266 9.18 -11.10 12.14
CA ALA A 266 8.19 -11.74 11.27
C ALA A 266 6.84 -12.01 11.96
N ASP A 267 6.85 -12.50 13.21
CA ASP A 267 5.62 -12.77 13.96
C ASP A 267 4.88 -11.47 14.30
N SER A 268 5.63 -10.41 14.67
CA SER A 268 5.04 -9.08 14.89
C SER A 268 4.43 -8.52 13.60
N PHE A 269 5.07 -8.74 12.45
CA PHE A 269 4.54 -8.24 11.19
C PHE A 269 3.24 -8.92 10.78
N LYS A 270 3.10 -10.22 10.96
CA LYS A 270 1.85 -10.93 10.66
C LYS A 270 0.62 -10.36 11.36
N GLU A 271 0.80 -9.90 12.61
CA GLU A 271 -0.29 -9.25 13.36
C GLU A 271 -0.59 -7.86 12.80
N ILE A 272 0.45 -7.09 12.47
CA ILE A 272 0.34 -5.76 11.88
C ILE A 272 -0.25 -5.82 10.47
N GLU A 273 0.17 -6.75 9.64
CA GLU A 273 -0.31 -6.92 8.26
C GLU A 273 -1.84 -7.05 8.22
N ALA A 274 -2.40 -7.99 8.97
CA ALA A 274 -3.85 -8.19 9.03
C ALA A 274 -4.59 -6.92 9.47
N ALA A 275 -4.10 -6.27 10.55
CA ALA A 275 -4.71 -5.06 11.08
C ALA A 275 -4.62 -3.87 10.08
N ALA A 276 -3.50 -3.73 9.37
CA ALA A 276 -3.29 -2.70 8.36
C ALA A 276 -4.27 -2.83 7.18
N TRP A 277 -4.42 -4.07 6.68
CA TRP A 277 -5.36 -4.35 5.60
C TRP A 277 -6.81 -4.06 5.99
N ASP A 278 -7.25 -4.47 7.19
CA ASP A 278 -8.60 -4.21 7.70
C ASP A 278 -8.85 -2.70 7.90
N TYR A 279 -7.86 -2.00 8.44
CA TYR A 279 -7.94 -0.56 8.63
C TYR A 279 -7.98 0.19 7.29
N ALA A 280 -7.17 -0.20 6.31
CA ALA A 280 -7.12 0.42 5.00
C ALA A 280 -8.49 0.33 4.30
N GLN A 281 -9.10 -0.85 4.28
CA GLN A 281 -10.43 -1.07 3.72
C GLN A 281 -11.49 -0.24 4.44
N THR A 282 -11.56 -0.34 5.77
CA THR A 282 -12.54 0.41 6.57
C THR A 282 -12.35 1.91 6.41
N THR A 283 -11.11 2.37 6.31
CA THR A 283 -10.80 3.78 6.10
C THR A 283 -11.29 4.25 4.73
N GLU A 284 -10.98 3.54 3.64
CA GLU A 284 -11.45 3.89 2.28
C GLU A 284 -12.99 3.99 2.25
N GLU A 285 -13.70 2.99 2.79
CA GLU A 285 -15.16 2.98 2.86
C GLU A 285 -15.74 4.17 3.62
N SER A 286 -15.01 4.72 4.58
CA SER A 286 -15.42 5.88 5.39
C SER A 286 -15.10 7.23 4.76
N MET A 287 -14.34 7.29 3.66
CA MET A 287 -13.81 8.56 3.13
C MET A 287 -14.86 9.41 2.42
N VAL A 288 -15.78 8.80 1.68
CA VAL A 288 -16.77 9.56 0.88
C VAL A 288 -17.56 10.52 1.77
N PRO A 289 -18.21 10.11 2.88
CA PRO A 289 -18.90 11.04 3.77
C PRO A 289 -17.99 12.16 4.32
N LYS A 290 -16.71 11.85 4.64
CA LYS A 290 -15.76 12.85 5.13
C LYS A 290 -15.45 13.92 4.10
N PHE A 291 -15.32 13.53 2.83
CA PHE A 291 -15.13 14.48 1.72
C PHE A 291 -16.38 15.35 1.51
N GLU A 292 -17.57 14.77 1.57
CA GLU A 292 -18.84 15.51 1.46
C GLU A 292 -18.97 16.56 2.58
N GLU A 293 -18.57 16.24 3.82
CA GLU A 293 -18.51 17.21 4.93
C GLU A 293 -17.56 18.39 4.67
N LYS A 294 -16.52 18.18 3.81
CA LYS A 294 -15.60 19.23 3.34
C LYS A 294 -16.10 19.97 2.09
N GLY A 295 -17.32 19.65 1.63
CA GLY A 295 -17.94 20.25 0.45
C GLY A 295 -17.34 19.76 -0.87
N VAL A 296 -16.78 18.56 -0.89
CA VAL A 296 -16.36 17.84 -2.09
C VAL A 296 -17.53 17.01 -2.62
N THR A 297 -17.74 17.03 -3.93
CA THR A 297 -18.71 16.14 -4.58
C THR A 297 -17.96 14.93 -5.13
N VAL A 298 -18.48 13.74 -4.81
CA VAL A 298 -17.87 12.48 -5.24
C VAL A 298 -18.75 11.84 -6.33
N TYR A 299 -18.10 11.44 -7.41
CA TYR A 299 -18.71 10.74 -8.55
C TYR A 299 -18.09 9.36 -8.70
N GLU A 300 -18.86 8.46 -9.29
CA GLU A 300 -18.44 7.13 -9.73
C GLU A 300 -18.72 6.98 -11.22
N PHE A 301 -17.97 6.13 -11.90
CA PHE A 301 -18.26 5.76 -13.27
C PHE A 301 -19.59 5.01 -13.37
N SER A 302 -20.34 5.22 -14.46
CA SER A 302 -21.54 4.47 -14.78
C SER A 302 -21.22 3.02 -15.20
N ASP A 303 -22.25 2.17 -15.28
CA ASP A 303 -22.10 0.81 -15.82
C ASP A 303 -21.61 0.83 -17.28
N GLU A 304 -22.04 1.82 -18.07
CA GLU A 304 -21.59 2.03 -19.45
C GLU A 304 -20.09 2.40 -19.50
N ASP A 305 -19.63 3.29 -18.62
CA ASP A 305 -18.21 3.62 -18.50
C ASP A 305 -17.39 2.39 -18.11
N HIS A 306 -17.87 1.57 -17.18
CA HIS A 306 -17.17 0.33 -16.78
C HIS A 306 -17.03 -0.65 -17.94
N VAL A 307 -18.04 -0.79 -18.81
CA VAL A 307 -17.93 -1.61 -20.02
C VAL A 307 -16.87 -1.04 -20.97
N GLU A 308 -16.83 0.28 -21.15
CA GLU A 308 -15.81 0.94 -21.99
C GLU A 308 -14.40 0.74 -21.42
N ILE A 309 -14.23 0.91 -20.10
CA ILE A 309 -12.97 0.68 -19.38
C ILE A 309 -12.46 -0.76 -19.61
N LEU A 310 -13.31 -1.75 -19.43
CA LEU A 310 -12.92 -3.15 -19.67
C LEU A 310 -12.52 -3.40 -21.11
N ASN A 311 -13.18 -2.77 -22.08
CA ASN A 311 -12.80 -2.87 -23.50
C ASN A 311 -11.43 -2.23 -23.77
N ILE A 312 -11.12 -1.08 -23.13
CA ILE A 312 -9.83 -0.40 -23.26
C ILE A 312 -8.73 -1.28 -22.68
N PHE A 313 -8.91 -1.81 -21.46
CA PHE A 313 -7.84 -2.45 -20.71
C PHE A 313 -7.67 -3.95 -20.98
N SER A 314 -8.67 -4.67 -21.49
CA SER A 314 -8.52 -6.10 -21.83
C SER A 314 -7.46 -6.37 -22.90
N ASP A 315 -7.35 -5.51 -23.90
CA ASP A 315 -6.28 -5.59 -24.91
C ASP A 315 -4.97 -5.02 -24.38
N TYR A 316 -5.03 -3.93 -23.61
CA TYR A 316 -3.88 -3.31 -22.96
C TYR A 316 -3.09 -4.30 -22.08
N TRP A 317 -3.77 -5.11 -21.26
CA TRP A 317 -3.10 -6.10 -20.40
C TRP A 317 -2.27 -7.10 -21.21
N ARG A 318 -2.82 -7.62 -22.32
CA ARG A 318 -2.12 -8.58 -23.19
C ARG A 318 -0.95 -7.95 -23.95
N GLU A 319 -1.09 -6.71 -24.38
CA GLU A 319 -0.01 -5.97 -25.04
C GLU A 319 1.16 -5.69 -24.08
N LYS A 320 0.84 -5.33 -22.83
CA LYS A 320 1.86 -5.07 -21.79
C LYS A 320 2.55 -6.35 -21.33
N ALA A 321 1.84 -7.48 -21.21
CA ALA A 321 2.40 -8.78 -20.81
C ALA A 321 3.67 -9.15 -21.60
N VAL A 322 3.66 -8.91 -22.90
CA VAL A 322 4.80 -9.23 -23.79
C VAL A 322 6.09 -8.46 -23.40
N LYS A 323 5.94 -7.29 -22.76
CA LYS A 323 7.06 -6.44 -22.35
C LYS A 323 7.52 -6.70 -20.91
N MET A 324 6.69 -7.33 -20.10
CA MET A 324 6.94 -7.56 -18.66
C MET A 324 7.84 -8.77 -18.40
N GLY A 325 8.08 -9.63 -19.41
CA GLY A 325 9.00 -10.77 -19.29
C GLY A 325 8.31 -12.12 -19.11
N GLU A 326 9.13 -13.14 -18.84
CA GLU A 326 8.66 -14.54 -18.73
C GLU A 326 7.66 -14.73 -17.59
N GLY A 327 6.57 -15.45 -17.86
CA GLY A 327 5.50 -15.76 -16.89
C GLY A 327 4.45 -14.68 -16.74
N ALA A 328 4.63 -13.46 -17.28
CA ALA A 328 3.71 -12.36 -17.12
C ALA A 328 2.34 -12.65 -17.78
N ASP A 329 2.33 -13.28 -18.93
CA ASP A 329 1.11 -13.65 -19.66
C ASP A 329 0.29 -14.69 -18.90
N GLU A 330 0.92 -15.73 -18.35
CA GLU A 330 0.24 -16.75 -17.53
C GLU A 330 -0.31 -16.15 -16.25
N MET A 331 0.42 -15.23 -15.62
CA MET A 331 -0.02 -14.57 -14.40
C MET A 331 -1.21 -13.63 -14.66
N ILE A 332 -1.21 -12.88 -15.77
CA ILE A 332 -2.35 -12.03 -16.14
C ILE A 332 -3.61 -12.86 -16.37
N GLU A 333 -3.54 -13.99 -17.06
CA GLU A 333 -4.70 -14.88 -17.23
C GLU A 333 -5.16 -15.45 -15.88
N THR A 334 -4.24 -15.72 -14.94
CA THR A 334 -4.57 -16.11 -13.57
C THR A 334 -5.34 -15.01 -12.84
N LEU A 335 -4.86 -13.77 -12.91
CA LEU A 335 -5.51 -12.62 -12.28
C LEU A 335 -6.90 -12.35 -12.87
N ILE A 336 -7.06 -12.46 -14.19
CA ILE A 336 -8.36 -12.34 -14.86
C ILE A 336 -9.33 -13.42 -14.35
N ALA A 337 -8.86 -14.65 -14.16
CA ALA A 337 -9.67 -15.73 -13.61
C ALA A 337 -10.08 -15.48 -12.16
N MET A 338 -9.23 -14.83 -11.37
CA MET A 338 -9.50 -14.46 -9.97
C MET A 338 -10.52 -13.34 -9.80
N GLN A 339 -10.88 -12.61 -10.88
CA GLN A 339 -11.93 -11.60 -10.85
C GLN A 339 -13.35 -12.19 -10.97
N GLN A 340 -13.49 -13.46 -11.36
CA GLN A 340 -14.77 -14.13 -11.56
C GLN A 340 -15.37 -14.62 -10.25
#